data_bd5cd54a25ad46b868d0feeb996ec7bf
#
_entry.id   bd5cd54a25ad46b868d0feeb996ec7bf
#
_cell.length_a   1.000
_cell.length_b   1.000
_cell.length_c   1.000
_cell.angle_alpha   90.00
_cell.angle_beta   90.00
_cell.angle_gamma   90.00
#
_symmetry.space_group_name_H-M   'P 1'
#
loop_
_entity.id
_entity.type
_entity.pdbx_description
1 polymer ?
#
loop_
_entity_poly.entity_id
_entity_poly.type
_entity_poly.pdbx_seq_one_letter_code
_entity_poly.pdbx_strand_id
1 'polypeptide(L)'
;DCQGKVEDYSGFVGRTKSYAAYVCVAADMLSLALLAPPGEWGADVAVGNTQRFGVPMGYGGPHAAYFACTEDFKRQIPGRIIGVSVDKHGNRALRMALQTREQHIRREKATSNICTAQALLANMAAMYAVYHGPDGIRDIAQRAHDMAAALHESLKNAGYKLTNNHYFDTLRIELPESQLADIREKAEAAGINFFYEKNAVQIALDETVTDQDLHEIGVLFNVKLTTST
;
A
#
# COMPACT_ATOMS: atom_id res chain seq x y z
N ASP A 1 -2.13 -8.16 5.66
CA ASP A 1 -1.30 -9.26 5.12
C ASP A 1 -1.54 -9.44 3.62
N CYS A 2 -0.91 -10.43 2.99
CA CYS A 2 -1.04 -10.71 1.56
C CYS A 2 -2.42 -11.27 1.14
N GLN A 3 -3.28 -11.56 2.08
CA GLN A 3 -4.67 -12.00 1.83
C GLN A 3 -5.69 -10.87 2.03
N GLY A 4 -5.22 -9.65 2.18
CA GLY A 4 -6.08 -8.48 2.41
C GLY A 4 -6.57 -8.31 3.85
N LYS A 5 -6.16 -9.18 4.78
CA LYS A 5 -6.58 -9.08 6.18
C LYS A 5 -5.80 -7.99 6.91
N VAL A 6 -6.51 -7.12 7.60
CA VAL A 6 -5.95 -6.16 8.54
C VAL A 6 -5.77 -6.86 9.90
N GLU A 7 -4.54 -6.82 10.41
CA GLU A 7 -4.15 -7.48 11.66
C GLU A 7 -3.71 -6.46 12.70
N ASP A 8 -4.04 -6.72 13.97
CA ASP A 8 -3.45 -5.99 15.09
C ASP A 8 -2.09 -6.61 15.45
N TYR A 9 -1.02 -5.90 15.15
CA TYR A 9 0.35 -6.32 15.43
C TYR A 9 0.89 -5.85 16.79
N SER A 10 0.13 -5.13 17.61
CA SER A 10 0.61 -4.56 18.88
C SER A 10 1.18 -5.62 19.83
N GLY A 11 0.52 -6.76 19.96
CA GLY A 11 1.00 -7.88 20.78
C GLY A 11 2.26 -8.55 20.22
N PHE A 12 2.38 -8.64 18.90
CA PHE A 12 3.60 -9.14 18.22
C PHE A 12 4.77 -8.19 18.47
N VAL A 13 4.56 -6.90 18.28
CA VAL A 13 5.59 -5.87 18.50
C VAL A 13 6.08 -5.88 19.94
N GLY A 14 5.16 -5.92 20.92
CA GLY A 14 5.53 -5.99 22.33
C GLY A 14 6.43 -7.18 22.65
N ARG A 15 6.10 -8.37 22.14
CA ARG A 15 6.95 -9.55 22.30
C ARG A 15 8.30 -9.41 21.60
N THR A 16 8.33 -8.90 20.37
CA THR A 16 9.56 -8.71 19.60
C THR A 16 10.52 -7.76 20.32
N LYS A 17 10.00 -6.65 20.84
CA LYS A 17 10.77 -5.67 21.59
C LYS A 17 11.35 -6.24 22.90
N SER A 18 10.66 -7.15 23.57
CA SER A 18 11.18 -7.79 24.79
C SER A 18 12.43 -8.65 24.53
N TYR A 19 12.67 -9.05 23.30
CA TYR A 19 13.89 -9.73 22.85
C TYR A 19 14.93 -8.79 22.24
N ALA A 20 14.79 -7.47 22.39
CA ALA A 20 15.64 -6.45 21.79
C ALA A 20 15.75 -6.59 20.24
N ALA A 21 14.71 -7.12 19.59
CA ALA A 21 14.65 -7.24 18.14
C ALA A 21 13.88 -6.07 17.52
N TYR A 22 14.17 -5.79 16.27
CA TYR A 22 13.54 -4.70 15.50
C TYR A 22 12.35 -5.21 14.70
N VAL A 23 11.40 -4.33 14.45
CA VAL A 23 10.20 -4.61 13.65
C VAL A 23 10.25 -3.77 12.38
N CYS A 24 10.29 -4.44 11.23
CA CYS A 24 10.15 -3.83 9.92
C CYS A 24 8.81 -4.24 9.31
N VAL A 25 8.08 -3.28 8.78
CA VAL A 25 6.73 -3.47 8.22
C VAL A 25 6.72 -3.08 6.75
N ALA A 26 6.20 -3.97 5.90
CA ALA A 26 5.82 -3.61 4.55
C ALA A 26 4.33 -3.23 4.55
N ALA A 27 4.00 -1.99 4.23
CA ALA A 27 2.64 -1.50 4.28
C ALA A 27 2.20 -0.85 2.96
N ASP A 28 0.92 -1.02 2.62
CA ASP A 28 0.29 -0.25 1.56
C ASP A 28 0.10 1.21 2.02
N MET A 29 0.67 2.14 1.25
CA MET A 29 0.69 3.55 1.64
C MET A 29 -0.70 4.18 1.67
N LEU A 30 -1.61 3.80 0.77
CA LEU A 30 -2.97 4.34 0.74
C LEU A 30 -3.79 3.89 1.95
N SER A 31 -3.62 2.63 2.37
CA SER A 31 -4.32 2.10 3.54
C SER A 31 -4.00 2.88 4.82
N LEU A 32 -2.81 3.48 4.92
CA LEU A 32 -2.38 4.29 6.06
C LEU A 32 -3.12 5.64 6.19
N ALA A 33 -3.91 6.02 5.18
CA ALA A 33 -4.82 7.16 5.30
C ALA A 33 -6.01 6.88 6.24
N LEU A 34 -6.35 5.58 6.45
CA LEU A 34 -7.45 5.12 7.31
C LEU A 34 -6.99 4.30 8.50
N LEU A 35 -5.86 3.60 8.38
CA LEU A 35 -5.33 2.71 9.42
C LEU A 35 -4.24 3.42 10.23
N ALA A 36 -4.08 3.02 11.49
CA ALA A 36 -3.00 3.50 12.33
C ALA A 36 -1.63 3.21 11.69
N PRO A 37 -0.76 4.22 11.51
CA PRO A 37 0.52 4.04 10.86
C PRO A 37 1.47 3.19 11.71
N PRO A 38 2.39 2.40 11.08
CA PRO A 38 3.26 1.47 11.78
C PRO A 38 4.07 2.04 12.92
N GLY A 39 4.49 3.31 12.82
CA GLY A 39 5.24 3.98 13.89
C GLY A 39 4.43 4.16 15.18
N GLU A 40 3.12 4.33 15.12
CA GLU A 40 2.27 4.55 16.28
C GLU A 40 2.10 3.29 17.15
N TRP A 41 2.18 2.11 16.54
CA TRP A 41 2.15 0.85 17.29
C TRP A 41 3.52 0.20 17.47
N GLY A 42 4.61 0.97 17.23
CA GLY A 42 5.97 0.66 17.68
C GLY A 42 6.85 -0.04 16.64
N ALA A 43 6.52 -0.01 15.35
CA ALA A 43 7.46 -0.45 14.31
C ALA A 43 8.67 0.49 14.24
N ASP A 44 9.85 -0.08 13.97
CA ASP A 44 11.10 0.66 13.83
C ASP A 44 11.29 1.19 12.41
N VAL A 45 10.84 0.42 11.44
CA VAL A 45 10.96 0.72 10.01
C VAL A 45 9.66 0.37 9.31
N ALA A 46 9.23 1.23 8.41
CA ALA A 46 8.16 0.96 7.46
C ALA A 46 8.64 1.20 6.03
N VAL A 47 8.31 0.26 5.14
CA VAL A 47 8.65 0.32 3.73
C VAL A 47 7.44 -0.01 2.88
N GLY A 48 7.46 0.43 1.64
CA GLY A 48 6.42 0.10 0.66
C GLY A 48 6.66 0.83 -0.65
N ASN A 49 5.85 0.55 -1.63
CA ASN A 49 5.85 1.32 -2.87
C ASN A 49 4.85 2.49 -2.82
N THR A 50 5.00 3.43 -3.73
CA THR A 50 4.11 4.59 -3.86
C THR A 50 3.19 4.48 -5.08
N GLN A 51 2.97 3.27 -5.59
CA GLN A 51 2.17 3.04 -6.79
C GLN A 51 0.74 3.57 -6.64
N ARG A 52 0.15 3.44 -5.45
CA ARG A 52 -1.18 3.96 -5.10
C ARG A 52 -1.27 5.49 -5.10
N PHE A 53 -0.14 6.18 -5.29
CA PHE A 53 -0.07 7.64 -5.40
C PHE A 53 0.17 8.07 -6.86
N GLY A 54 -0.69 7.59 -7.76
CA GLY A 54 -0.74 7.99 -9.16
C GLY A 54 0.39 7.43 -10.04
N VAL A 55 1.12 6.42 -9.58
CA VAL A 55 2.18 5.77 -10.37
C VAL A 55 1.59 4.59 -11.12
N PRO A 56 1.59 4.57 -12.47
CA PRO A 56 1.02 3.48 -13.25
C PRO A 56 1.83 2.19 -13.10
N MET A 57 1.18 1.06 -13.31
CA MET A 57 1.83 -0.27 -13.25
C MET A 57 2.93 -0.46 -14.29
N GLY A 58 2.82 0.21 -15.46
CA GLY A 58 3.87 0.26 -16.49
C GLY A 58 4.38 -1.10 -16.93
N TYR A 59 3.52 -2.11 -17.00
CA TYR A 59 3.89 -3.51 -17.35
C TYR A 59 5.00 -4.09 -16.45
N GLY A 60 4.98 -3.77 -15.16
CA GLY A 60 6.03 -4.18 -14.23
C GLY A 60 7.30 -3.31 -14.30
N GLY A 61 7.18 -2.10 -14.84
CA GLY A 61 8.25 -1.12 -14.92
C GLY A 61 8.74 -0.62 -13.55
N PRO A 62 9.60 0.39 -13.54
CA PRO A 62 10.20 0.88 -12.30
C PRO A 62 9.15 1.42 -11.34
N HIS A 63 9.39 1.23 -10.04
CA HIS A 63 8.55 1.71 -8.96
C HIS A 63 9.24 2.81 -8.17
N ALA A 64 8.46 3.75 -7.63
CA ALA A 64 8.90 4.56 -6.52
C ALA A 64 8.50 3.87 -5.21
N ALA A 65 9.28 4.11 -4.16
CA ALA A 65 9.07 3.51 -2.86
C ALA A 65 9.18 4.57 -1.75
N TYR A 66 8.63 4.26 -0.61
CA TYR A 66 8.87 5.01 0.61
C TYR A 66 9.67 4.18 1.60
N PHE A 67 10.42 4.88 2.43
CA PHE A 67 11.14 4.33 3.57
C PHE A 67 10.98 5.28 4.74
N ALA A 68 10.41 4.80 5.83
CA ALA A 68 10.28 5.53 7.07
C ALA A 68 10.96 4.76 8.20
N CYS A 69 11.61 5.43 9.11
CA CYS A 69 12.27 4.80 10.24
C CYS A 69 12.27 5.71 11.47
N THR A 70 12.53 5.11 12.63
CA THR A 70 12.82 5.86 13.85
C THR A 70 14.13 6.64 13.74
N GLU A 71 14.32 7.64 14.60
CA GLU A 71 15.52 8.48 14.66
C GLU A 71 16.84 7.68 14.79
N ASP A 72 16.80 6.53 15.45
CA ASP A 72 17.97 5.68 15.67
C ASP A 72 18.56 5.15 14.36
N PHE A 73 17.73 4.93 13.34
CA PHE A 73 18.15 4.39 12.04
C PHE A 73 18.53 5.44 11.01
N LYS A 74 18.31 6.72 11.24
CA LYS A 74 18.55 7.79 10.25
C LYS A 74 19.94 7.82 9.62
N ARG A 75 20.95 7.30 10.33
CA ARG A 75 22.35 7.22 9.83
C ARG A 75 22.65 5.95 9.03
N GLN A 76 21.72 4.98 9.05
CA GLN A 76 21.92 3.65 8.47
C GLN A 76 21.00 3.40 7.26
N ILE A 77 19.96 4.21 7.08
CA ILE A 77 19.03 4.06 5.96
C ILE A 77 19.73 4.27 4.61
N PRO A 78 19.28 3.57 3.55
CA PRO A 78 19.77 3.84 2.19
C PRO A 78 19.26 5.21 1.72
N GLY A 79 19.90 5.71 0.66
CA GLY A 79 19.50 6.96 0.03
C GLY A 79 20.07 8.22 0.68
N ARG A 80 19.94 9.31 -0.06
CA ARG A 80 20.38 10.64 0.38
C ARG A 80 19.30 11.31 1.18
N ILE A 81 19.68 12.00 2.24
CA ILE A 81 18.78 12.82 3.05
C ILE A 81 19.02 14.27 2.69
N ILE A 82 17.96 14.97 2.32
CA ILE A 82 17.97 16.39 2.05
C ILE A 82 17.32 17.12 3.22
N GLY A 83 18.07 18.01 3.83
CA GLY A 83 17.61 18.85 4.93
C GLY A 83 17.28 20.27 4.46
N VAL A 84 16.43 20.92 5.22
CA VAL A 84 16.10 22.34 5.06
C VAL A 84 17.11 23.17 5.87
N SER A 85 17.68 24.19 5.23
CA SER A 85 18.64 25.13 5.81
C SER A 85 18.31 26.55 5.34
N VAL A 86 19.17 27.48 5.59
CA VAL A 86 19.11 28.82 5.06
C VAL A 86 20.40 29.15 4.28
N ASP A 87 20.28 29.96 3.23
CA ASP A 87 21.42 30.47 2.49
C ASP A 87 22.07 31.67 3.23
N LYS A 88 23.12 32.25 2.63
CA LYS A 88 23.81 33.41 3.20
C LYS A 88 22.95 34.68 3.30
N HIS A 89 21.81 34.71 2.63
CA HIS A 89 20.88 35.84 2.66
C HIS A 89 19.68 35.59 3.57
N GLY A 90 19.62 34.42 4.26
CA GLY A 90 18.51 34.01 5.13
C GLY A 90 17.34 33.36 4.41
N ASN A 91 17.42 33.10 3.10
CA ASN A 91 16.37 32.41 2.36
C ASN A 91 16.43 30.91 2.59
N ARG A 92 15.27 30.26 2.51
CA ARG A 92 15.17 28.80 2.60
C ARG A 92 16.01 28.14 1.51
N ALA A 93 16.88 27.22 1.92
CA ALA A 93 17.74 26.46 1.01
C ALA A 93 17.72 24.97 1.37
N LEU A 94 17.84 24.13 0.36
CA LEU A 94 17.95 22.67 0.53
C LEU A 94 19.43 22.27 0.47
N ARG A 95 19.83 21.36 1.34
CA ARG A 95 21.19 20.82 1.34
C ARG A 95 21.19 19.34 1.71
N MET A 96 22.21 18.63 1.24
CA MET A 96 22.46 17.25 1.69
C MET A 96 22.77 17.23 3.18
N ALA A 97 22.01 16.45 3.94
CA ALA A 97 22.22 16.23 5.36
C ALA A 97 22.90 14.87 5.61
N LEU A 98 23.57 14.73 6.77
CA LEU A 98 24.26 13.51 7.18
C LEU A 98 25.28 13.00 6.13
N GLN A 99 26.05 13.88 5.54
CA GLN A 99 26.99 13.61 4.44
C GLN A 99 28.05 12.55 4.76
N THR A 100 28.33 12.28 6.03
CA THR A 100 29.29 11.23 6.45
C THR A 100 28.89 9.82 6.01
N ARG A 101 27.68 9.62 5.52
CA ARG A 101 27.21 8.34 4.96
C ARG A 101 27.56 8.17 3.47
N GLU A 102 27.91 9.25 2.80
CA GLU A 102 28.02 9.31 1.34
C GLU A 102 29.38 8.78 0.85
N GLN A 103 29.39 8.26 -0.39
CA GLN A 103 30.57 7.69 -1.04
C GLN A 103 31.73 8.68 -1.18
N HIS A 104 31.47 9.95 -1.44
CA HIS A 104 32.52 10.97 -1.59
C HIS A 104 33.31 11.24 -0.29
N ILE A 105 32.77 10.78 0.86
CA ILE A 105 33.44 10.86 2.17
C ILE A 105 33.96 9.49 2.61
N ARG A 106 33.09 8.46 2.63
CA ARG A 106 33.45 7.14 3.19
C ARG A 106 33.91 6.12 2.16
N ARG A 107 33.86 6.44 0.90
CA ARG A 107 34.26 5.54 -0.21
C ARG A 107 33.49 4.20 -0.11
N GLU A 108 34.20 3.06 -0.10
CA GLU A 108 33.63 1.71 -0.01
C GLU A 108 32.89 1.42 1.31
N LYS A 109 33.12 2.21 2.35
CA LYS A 109 32.42 2.07 3.66
C LYS A 109 31.16 2.92 3.75
N ALA A 110 30.74 3.54 2.67
CA ALA A 110 29.53 4.36 2.66
C ALA A 110 28.28 3.50 2.81
N THR A 111 27.31 3.97 3.58
CA THR A 111 25.99 3.35 3.72
C THR A 111 25.00 3.84 2.67
N SER A 112 25.28 4.97 2.02
CA SER A 112 24.47 5.54 0.93
C SER A 112 25.13 5.26 -0.43
N ASN A 113 24.86 4.08 -1.00
CA ASN A 113 25.43 3.60 -2.27
C ASN A 113 24.36 3.39 -3.35
N ILE A 114 23.41 4.29 -3.47
CA ILE A 114 22.36 4.19 -4.48
C ILE A 114 22.92 4.60 -5.84
N CYS A 115 22.89 3.66 -6.78
CA CYS A 115 23.30 3.91 -8.16
C CYS A 115 22.22 4.65 -8.95
N THR A 116 20.97 4.16 -8.89
CA THR A 116 19.83 4.72 -9.63
C THR A 116 18.73 5.08 -8.65
N ALA A 117 18.22 6.30 -8.74
CA ALA A 117 17.06 6.77 -7.99
C ALA A 117 15.87 6.95 -8.94
N GLN A 118 14.69 6.52 -8.50
CA GLN A 118 13.43 6.68 -9.25
C GLN A 118 12.85 8.09 -9.05
N ALA A 119 13.62 9.12 -9.42
CA ALA A 119 13.30 10.51 -9.12
C ALA A 119 11.99 10.96 -9.78
N LEU A 120 11.75 10.59 -11.04
CA LEU A 120 10.52 10.97 -11.74
C LEU A 120 9.29 10.40 -11.04
N LEU A 121 9.28 9.11 -10.73
CA LEU A 121 8.14 8.46 -10.07
C LEU A 121 7.96 8.96 -8.63
N ALA A 122 9.05 9.26 -7.92
CA ALA A 122 8.98 9.89 -6.60
C ALA A 122 8.35 11.29 -6.68
N ASN A 123 8.70 12.07 -7.72
CA ASN A 123 8.08 13.38 -7.96
C ASN A 123 6.59 13.23 -8.32
N MET A 124 6.22 12.25 -9.13
CA MET A 124 4.80 11.96 -9.44
C MET A 124 4.01 11.66 -8.17
N ALA A 125 4.51 10.77 -7.32
CA ALA A 125 3.86 10.42 -6.05
C ALA A 125 3.75 11.63 -5.10
N ALA A 126 4.81 12.46 -5.03
CA ALA A 126 4.78 13.69 -4.24
C ALA A 126 3.77 14.70 -4.77
N MET A 127 3.71 14.89 -6.09
CA MET A 127 2.73 15.82 -6.72
C MET A 127 1.30 15.31 -6.58
N TYR A 128 1.07 14.00 -6.64
CA TYR A 128 -0.22 13.41 -6.32
C TYR A 128 -0.68 13.77 -4.90
N ALA A 129 0.21 13.60 -3.93
CA ALA A 129 -0.07 13.96 -2.54
C ALA A 129 -0.33 15.47 -2.35
N VAL A 130 0.43 16.31 -3.04
CA VAL A 130 0.22 17.79 -3.00
C VAL A 130 -1.10 18.18 -3.66
N TYR A 131 -1.45 17.54 -4.78
CA TYR A 131 -2.67 17.86 -5.53
C TYR A 131 -3.94 17.49 -4.74
N HIS A 132 -3.99 16.30 -4.18
CA HIS A 132 -5.17 15.83 -3.44
C HIS A 132 -5.24 16.38 -2.02
N GLY A 133 -4.09 16.63 -1.40
CA GLY A 133 -4.00 17.01 0.01
C GLY A 133 -4.43 15.88 0.95
N PRO A 134 -4.39 16.11 2.26
CA PRO A 134 -4.69 15.06 3.24
C PRO A 134 -6.14 14.55 3.16
N ASP A 135 -7.08 15.46 2.94
CA ASP A 135 -8.50 15.12 2.85
C ASP A 135 -8.80 14.33 1.58
N GLY A 136 -8.29 14.78 0.41
CA GLY A 136 -8.49 14.06 -0.84
C GLY A 136 -7.85 12.66 -0.86
N ILE A 137 -6.69 12.46 -0.23
CA ILE A 137 -6.09 11.12 -0.08
C ILE A 137 -6.97 10.24 0.81
N ARG A 138 -7.52 10.80 1.89
CA ARG A 138 -8.45 10.08 2.77
C ARG A 138 -9.74 9.70 2.03
N ASP A 139 -10.30 10.60 1.24
CA ASP A 139 -11.50 10.35 0.44
C ASP A 139 -11.26 9.24 -0.59
N ILE A 140 -10.11 9.23 -1.25
CA ILE A 140 -9.72 8.16 -2.19
C ILE A 140 -9.62 6.81 -1.46
N ALA A 141 -8.97 6.78 -0.30
CA ALA A 141 -8.85 5.57 0.51
C ALA A 141 -10.22 5.10 1.02
N GLN A 142 -11.06 6.02 1.48
CA GLN A 142 -12.41 5.73 1.95
C GLN A 142 -13.27 5.15 0.84
N ARG A 143 -13.23 5.72 -0.36
CA ARG A 143 -13.97 5.21 -1.51
C ARG A 143 -13.55 3.76 -1.86
N ALA A 144 -12.25 3.45 -1.87
CA ALA A 144 -11.79 2.10 -2.11
C ALA A 144 -12.31 1.12 -1.03
N HIS A 145 -12.29 1.54 0.23
CA HIS A 145 -12.83 0.77 1.33
C HIS A 145 -14.36 0.57 1.23
N ASP A 146 -15.09 1.61 0.90
CA ASP A 146 -16.56 1.56 0.79
C ASP A 146 -17.02 0.63 -0.33
N MET A 147 -16.31 0.63 -1.48
CA MET A 147 -16.55 -0.33 -2.55
C MET A 147 -16.31 -1.77 -2.10
N ALA A 148 -15.22 -2.01 -1.36
CA ALA A 148 -14.93 -3.32 -0.79
C ALA A 148 -16.01 -3.74 0.23
N ALA A 149 -16.46 -2.82 1.05
CA ALA A 149 -17.52 -3.07 2.04
C ALA A 149 -18.86 -3.42 1.37
N ALA A 150 -19.26 -2.71 0.33
CA ALA A 150 -20.46 -2.99 -0.43
C ALA A 150 -20.42 -4.38 -1.10
N LEU A 151 -19.28 -4.72 -1.71
CA LEU A 151 -19.06 -6.03 -2.30
C LEU A 151 -19.05 -7.14 -1.23
N HIS A 152 -18.34 -6.91 -0.10
CA HIS A 152 -18.28 -7.83 1.02
C HIS A 152 -19.68 -8.19 1.54
N GLU A 153 -20.50 -7.19 1.84
CA GLU A 153 -21.87 -7.41 2.35
C GLU A 153 -22.75 -8.13 1.32
N SER A 154 -22.65 -7.79 0.05
CA SER A 154 -23.41 -8.45 -1.01
C SER A 154 -23.04 -9.92 -1.17
N LEU A 155 -21.74 -10.24 -1.16
CA LEU A 155 -21.23 -11.61 -1.21
C LEU A 155 -21.64 -12.42 0.04
N LYS A 156 -21.51 -11.82 1.22
CA LYS A 156 -21.90 -12.44 2.48
C LYS A 156 -23.38 -12.77 2.52
N ASN A 157 -24.24 -11.86 2.08
CA ASN A 157 -25.69 -12.06 2.01
C ASN A 157 -26.08 -13.15 0.99
N ALA A 158 -25.27 -13.34 -0.05
CA ALA A 158 -25.44 -14.43 -1.02
C ALA A 158 -24.86 -15.77 -0.53
N GLY A 159 -24.30 -15.83 0.67
CA GLY A 159 -23.79 -17.06 1.30
C GLY A 159 -22.35 -17.41 0.94
N TYR A 160 -21.59 -16.49 0.33
CA TYR A 160 -20.16 -16.70 0.09
C TYR A 160 -19.37 -16.67 1.40
N LYS A 161 -18.32 -17.50 1.49
CA LYS A 161 -17.44 -17.56 2.64
C LYS A 161 -16.27 -16.60 2.47
N LEU A 162 -16.35 -15.44 3.11
CA LEU A 162 -15.26 -14.48 3.18
C LEU A 162 -14.37 -14.80 4.40
N THR A 163 -13.06 -14.70 4.23
CA THR A 163 -12.10 -15.13 5.26
C THR A 163 -11.49 -13.97 6.05
N ASN A 164 -11.56 -12.75 5.51
CA ASN A 164 -11.07 -11.55 6.17
C ASN A 164 -12.25 -10.70 6.70
N ASN A 165 -12.40 -10.66 8.02
CA ASN A 165 -13.43 -9.84 8.68
C ASN A 165 -12.99 -8.37 8.80
N HIS A 166 -11.69 -8.12 8.81
CA HIS A 166 -11.08 -6.78 8.82
C HIS A 166 -10.21 -6.66 7.58
N TYR A 167 -10.52 -5.72 6.73
CA TYR A 167 -9.87 -5.50 5.43
C TYR A 167 -9.82 -4.00 5.13
N PHE A 168 -8.98 -3.63 4.20
CA PHE A 168 -8.99 -2.29 3.63
C PHE A 168 -9.76 -2.29 2.29
N ASP A 169 -9.21 -2.88 1.26
CA ASP A 169 -9.74 -2.88 -0.10
C ASP A 169 -9.71 -4.26 -0.77
N THR A 170 -9.17 -5.25 -0.11
CA THR A 170 -8.97 -6.59 -0.66
C THR A 170 -9.81 -7.62 0.09
N LEU A 171 -10.62 -8.36 -0.65
CA LEU A 171 -11.49 -9.42 -0.15
C LEU A 171 -10.97 -10.78 -0.59
N ARG A 172 -11.04 -11.76 0.30
CA ARG A 172 -10.70 -13.15 0.01
C ARG A 172 -11.91 -14.05 0.22
N ILE A 173 -12.29 -14.77 -0.85
CA ILE A 173 -13.50 -15.60 -0.92
C ILE A 173 -13.06 -17.05 -1.09
N GLU A 174 -13.41 -17.92 -0.14
CA GLU A 174 -13.21 -19.36 -0.30
C GLU A 174 -14.28 -19.96 -1.19
N LEU A 175 -13.85 -20.77 -2.16
CA LEU A 175 -14.72 -21.38 -3.16
C LEU A 175 -14.30 -22.83 -3.41
N PRO A 176 -15.27 -23.73 -3.68
CA PRO A 176 -14.98 -25.04 -4.26
C PRO A 176 -14.29 -24.88 -5.63
N GLU A 177 -13.42 -25.82 -5.99
CA GLU A 177 -12.61 -25.78 -7.21
C GLU A 177 -13.45 -25.58 -8.49
N SER A 178 -14.64 -26.25 -8.54
CA SER A 178 -15.54 -26.11 -9.70
C SER A 178 -16.12 -24.70 -9.85
N GLN A 179 -16.49 -24.05 -8.73
CA GLN A 179 -16.99 -22.67 -8.76
C GLN A 179 -15.86 -21.67 -9.06
N LEU A 180 -14.68 -21.94 -8.54
CA LEU A 180 -13.49 -21.10 -8.82
C LEU A 180 -13.13 -21.12 -10.31
N ALA A 181 -13.22 -22.29 -10.96
CA ALA A 181 -12.98 -22.43 -12.39
C ALA A 181 -14.03 -21.67 -13.22
N ASP A 182 -15.30 -21.77 -12.87
CA ASP A 182 -16.40 -21.06 -13.55
C ASP A 182 -16.25 -19.52 -13.42
N ILE A 183 -15.96 -19.04 -12.21
CA ILE A 183 -15.74 -17.61 -11.98
C ILE A 183 -14.51 -17.12 -12.76
N ARG A 184 -13.45 -17.90 -12.78
CA ARG A 184 -12.24 -17.56 -13.53
C ARG A 184 -12.52 -17.43 -15.03
N GLU A 185 -13.19 -18.41 -15.63
CA GLU A 185 -13.54 -18.38 -17.04
C GLU A 185 -14.40 -17.16 -17.38
N LYS A 186 -15.41 -16.86 -16.56
CA LYS A 186 -16.28 -15.70 -16.75
C LYS A 186 -15.54 -14.38 -16.59
N ALA A 187 -14.66 -14.26 -15.59
CA ALA A 187 -13.88 -13.06 -15.36
C ALA A 187 -12.90 -12.79 -16.50
N GLU A 188 -12.16 -13.82 -16.94
CA GLU A 188 -11.23 -13.72 -18.07
C GLU A 188 -11.96 -13.34 -19.35
N ALA A 189 -13.15 -13.90 -19.61
CA ALA A 189 -14.00 -13.54 -20.75
C ALA A 189 -14.50 -12.08 -20.69
N ALA A 190 -14.72 -11.55 -19.49
CA ALA A 190 -15.06 -10.14 -19.26
C ALA A 190 -13.86 -9.19 -19.21
N GLY A 191 -12.62 -9.70 -19.39
CA GLY A 191 -11.40 -8.91 -19.28
C GLY A 191 -11.01 -8.54 -17.86
N ILE A 192 -11.56 -9.21 -16.86
CA ILE A 192 -11.29 -8.96 -15.43
C ILE A 192 -10.32 -10.02 -14.92
N ASN A 193 -9.23 -9.58 -14.28
CA ASN A 193 -8.24 -10.46 -13.67
C ASN A 193 -8.31 -10.38 -12.15
N PHE A 194 -8.53 -11.55 -11.50
CA PHE A 194 -8.42 -11.70 -10.06
C PHE A 194 -7.15 -12.48 -9.70
N PHE A 195 -6.79 -12.47 -8.43
CA PHE A 195 -5.76 -13.36 -7.93
C PHE A 195 -6.38 -14.69 -7.46
N TYR A 196 -5.94 -15.80 -8.04
CA TYR A 196 -6.50 -17.13 -7.79
C TYR A 196 -5.56 -17.97 -6.94
N GLU A 197 -6.07 -18.51 -5.85
CA GLU A 197 -5.45 -19.57 -5.05
C GLU A 197 -6.08 -20.93 -5.38
N LYS A 198 -5.62 -22.01 -4.73
CA LYS A 198 -6.15 -23.35 -4.96
C LYS A 198 -7.65 -23.47 -4.67
N ASN A 199 -8.12 -22.76 -3.64
CA ASN A 199 -9.50 -22.84 -3.13
C ASN A 199 -10.07 -21.46 -2.76
N ALA A 200 -9.53 -20.41 -3.33
CA ALA A 200 -9.98 -19.05 -3.07
C ALA A 200 -9.68 -18.11 -4.23
N VAL A 201 -10.42 -17.03 -4.29
CA VAL A 201 -10.13 -15.88 -5.14
C VAL A 201 -9.98 -14.64 -4.26
N GLN A 202 -9.02 -13.79 -4.63
CA GLN A 202 -8.88 -12.47 -4.02
C GLN A 202 -9.27 -11.39 -5.02
N ILE A 203 -10.03 -10.41 -4.54
CA ILE A 203 -10.49 -9.24 -5.27
C ILE A 203 -9.92 -8.03 -4.56
N ALA A 204 -9.05 -7.28 -5.24
CA ALA A 204 -8.52 -6.02 -4.76
C ALA A 204 -9.17 -4.87 -5.55
N LEU A 205 -9.68 -3.88 -4.84
CA LEU A 205 -10.32 -2.70 -5.41
C LEU A 205 -9.43 -1.49 -5.17
N ASP A 206 -9.14 -0.75 -6.22
CA ASP A 206 -8.31 0.44 -6.12
C ASP A 206 -9.07 1.71 -6.53
N GLU A 207 -8.38 2.83 -6.55
CA GLU A 207 -8.93 4.14 -6.92
C GLU A 207 -9.39 4.25 -8.37
N THR A 208 -9.01 3.31 -9.24
CA THR A 208 -9.40 3.31 -10.66
C THR A 208 -10.70 2.54 -10.90
N VAL A 209 -11.15 1.73 -9.94
CA VAL A 209 -12.39 0.96 -10.03
C VAL A 209 -13.59 1.90 -10.08
N THR A 210 -14.44 1.68 -11.08
CA THR A 210 -15.70 2.44 -11.25
C THR A 210 -16.89 1.65 -10.67
N ASP A 211 -18.03 2.33 -10.53
CA ASP A 211 -19.30 1.67 -10.13
C ASP A 211 -19.73 0.61 -11.17
N GLN A 212 -19.39 0.82 -12.45
CA GLN A 212 -19.64 -0.15 -13.51
C GLN A 212 -18.79 -1.41 -13.31
N ASP A 213 -17.47 -1.26 -13.04
CA ASP A 213 -16.60 -2.39 -12.76
C ASP A 213 -17.07 -3.19 -11.56
N LEU A 214 -17.49 -2.48 -10.49
CA LEU A 214 -18.03 -3.11 -9.30
C LEU A 214 -19.32 -3.88 -9.60
N HIS A 215 -20.20 -3.34 -10.45
CA HIS A 215 -21.40 -4.02 -10.92
C HIS A 215 -21.05 -5.29 -11.72
N GLU A 216 -20.08 -5.21 -12.63
CA GLU A 216 -19.63 -6.35 -13.43
C GLU A 216 -19.03 -7.45 -12.54
N ILE A 217 -18.24 -7.09 -11.53
CA ILE A 217 -17.77 -8.03 -10.51
C ILE A 217 -18.96 -8.69 -9.81
N GLY A 218 -19.98 -7.93 -9.42
CA GLY A 218 -21.18 -8.46 -8.80
C GLY A 218 -21.90 -9.50 -9.69
N VAL A 219 -21.98 -9.24 -10.99
CA VAL A 219 -22.59 -10.17 -11.96
C VAL A 219 -21.85 -11.50 -12.03
N LEU A 220 -20.50 -11.50 -11.97
CA LEU A 220 -19.69 -12.72 -11.97
C LEU A 220 -20.02 -13.65 -10.80
N PHE A 221 -20.38 -13.07 -9.66
CA PHE A 221 -20.77 -13.81 -8.45
C PHE A 221 -22.27 -13.97 -8.30
N ASN A 222 -23.08 -13.59 -9.29
CA ASN A 222 -24.54 -13.57 -9.23
C ASN A 222 -25.09 -12.80 -8.01
N VAL A 223 -24.44 -11.71 -7.63
CA VAL A 223 -24.88 -10.83 -6.54
C VAL A 223 -25.32 -9.48 -7.09
N LYS A 224 -26.37 -8.94 -6.50
CA LYS A 224 -26.79 -7.56 -6.76
C LYS A 224 -26.18 -6.68 -5.69
N LEU A 225 -25.36 -5.73 -6.13
CA LEU A 225 -24.76 -4.76 -5.21
C LEU A 225 -25.83 -3.79 -4.73
N THR A 226 -25.87 -3.60 -3.43
CA THR A 226 -26.58 -2.48 -2.82
C THR A 226 -25.65 -1.29 -2.84
N THR A 227 -25.81 -0.39 -3.81
CA THR A 227 -25.16 0.92 -3.75
C THR A 227 -25.71 1.65 -2.52
N SER A 228 -24.91 1.86 -1.51
CA SER A 228 -25.19 2.88 -0.52
C SER A 228 -25.03 4.24 -1.22
N THR A 229 -26.16 4.88 -1.46
CA THR A 229 -26.24 6.31 -1.86
C THR A 229 -25.62 7.18 -0.79
#